data_3ae23ecf1e363bc069049b43d46fd997
#
_entry.id   3ae23ecf1e363bc069049b43d46fd997
#
_cell.length_a   1.000
_cell.length_b   1.000
_cell.length_c   1.000
_cell.angle_alpha   90.00
_cell.angle_beta   90.00
_cell.angle_gamma   90.00
#
_symmetry.space_group_name_H-M   'P 1'
#
loop_
_entity.id
_entity.type
_entity.pdbx_description
1 polymer ?
#
loop_
_entity_poly.entity_id
_entity_poly.type
_entity_poly.pdbx_seq_one_letter_code
_entity_poly.pdbx_strand_id
1 'polypeptide(L)'
;MFAQYGMKTFLMGSTGMQMGGWFKKEIKSVDDIKGLKIRIPGFGGEIYAKLGANINTIPTGELYMALEMGTIDSVEWVSPAYDMALGFHKVAKYYYTGWQEPMGDCQLLVNQKALEKLPADLQAILEAAARLAGENFQNKGFYENARIWAELKAQFPDVQVRDFPADVIAALKKATNEILDEEAAKDPMFKEILDSQRAFLKIGREWNKISTVAYINNVSGIPGESIANPISASPSGTTSSDSANSENHGAASDSNATDGKNLGATK
;
A
#
# COMPACT_ATOMS: atom_id res chain seq x y z
N MET A 1 -3.10 25.10 -12.19
CA MET A 1 -3.63 25.18 -10.81
C MET A 1 -2.73 26.05 -9.93
N PHE A 2 -1.54 25.65 -9.52
CA PHE A 2 -0.69 26.36 -8.54
C PHE A 2 -0.12 27.71 -9.03
N ALA A 3 0.02 27.92 -10.33
CA ALA A 3 0.53 29.18 -10.89
C ALA A 3 -0.30 30.42 -10.48
N GLN A 4 -1.61 30.29 -10.34
CA GLN A 4 -2.49 31.36 -9.86
C GLN A 4 -2.18 31.82 -8.43
N TYR A 5 -1.51 30.97 -7.63
CA TYR A 5 -1.03 31.29 -6.29
C TYR A 5 0.45 31.67 -6.26
N GLY A 6 1.06 31.95 -7.43
CA GLY A 6 2.47 32.33 -7.55
C GLY A 6 3.44 31.20 -7.22
N MET A 7 3.03 29.93 -7.45
CA MET A 7 3.85 28.75 -7.18
C MET A 7 4.15 27.98 -8.46
N LYS A 8 5.39 27.55 -8.60
CA LYS A 8 5.84 26.53 -9.55
C LYS A 8 5.90 25.18 -8.83
N THR A 9 5.39 24.14 -9.48
CA THR A 9 5.39 22.78 -8.91
C THR A 9 6.30 21.86 -9.70
N PHE A 10 6.97 20.97 -8.99
CA PHE A 10 7.73 19.85 -9.56
C PHE A 10 7.27 18.56 -8.88
N LEU A 11 7.02 17.54 -9.67
CA LEU A 11 6.76 16.20 -9.13
C LEU A 11 8.07 15.69 -8.53
N MET A 12 8.04 15.33 -7.24
CA MET A 12 9.22 14.93 -6.47
C MET A 12 9.17 13.50 -5.97
N GLY A 13 8.11 12.76 -6.25
CA GLY A 13 8.01 11.36 -5.88
C GLY A 13 6.62 10.82 -5.71
N SER A 14 6.58 9.54 -5.40
CA SER A 14 5.35 8.84 -5.07
C SER A 14 5.59 7.87 -3.92
N THR A 15 4.65 7.79 -2.99
CA THR A 15 4.69 6.81 -1.87
C THR A 15 4.57 5.37 -2.36
N GLY A 16 4.15 5.15 -3.60
CA GLY A 16 3.73 3.85 -4.09
C GLY A 16 2.39 3.42 -3.50
N MET A 17 2.07 2.14 -3.66
CA MET A 17 0.82 1.55 -3.18
C MET A 17 0.66 1.74 -1.68
N GLN A 18 -0.47 2.32 -1.28
CA GLN A 18 -0.79 2.51 0.13
C GLN A 18 -1.67 1.38 0.66
N MET A 19 -1.57 1.15 1.96
CA MET A 19 -2.40 0.19 2.68
C MET A 19 -3.69 0.85 3.19
N GLY A 20 -4.71 0.04 3.46
CA GLY A 20 -5.98 0.52 3.97
C GLY A 20 -5.97 0.95 5.44
N GLY A 21 -4.86 0.70 6.13
CA GLY A 21 -4.61 1.16 7.50
C GLY A 21 -4.59 0.06 8.56
N TRP A 22 -4.33 0.50 9.79
CA TRP A 22 -4.22 -0.32 11.00
C TRP A 22 -5.49 -0.22 11.84
N PHE A 23 -6.01 -1.36 12.27
CA PHE A 23 -7.24 -1.46 13.03
C PHE A 23 -7.03 -2.30 14.29
N LYS A 24 -7.60 -1.87 15.41
CA LYS A 24 -7.59 -2.64 16.66
C LYS A 24 -8.56 -3.82 16.62
N LYS A 25 -9.63 -3.71 15.82
CA LYS A 25 -10.65 -4.75 15.62
C LYS A 25 -10.76 -5.11 14.16
N GLU A 26 -11.14 -6.35 13.91
CA GLU A 26 -11.42 -6.83 12.56
C GLU A 26 -12.69 -6.17 12.01
N ILE A 27 -12.64 -5.76 10.74
CA ILE A 27 -13.78 -5.26 9.97
C ILE A 27 -14.35 -6.43 9.20
N LYS A 28 -15.56 -6.85 9.55
CA LYS A 28 -16.24 -8.01 8.96
C LYS A 28 -17.36 -7.63 8.01
N SER A 29 -17.86 -6.41 8.13
CA SER A 29 -18.94 -5.88 7.30
C SER A 29 -18.95 -4.35 7.34
N VAL A 30 -19.78 -3.73 6.49
CA VAL A 30 -19.98 -2.28 6.48
C VAL A 30 -20.54 -1.76 7.82
N ASP A 31 -21.20 -2.59 8.60
CA ASP A 31 -21.72 -2.17 9.91
C ASP A 31 -20.61 -1.89 10.93
N ASP A 32 -19.43 -2.52 10.78
CA ASP A 32 -18.27 -2.27 11.63
C ASP A 32 -17.62 -0.90 11.37
N ILE A 33 -17.98 -0.22 10.29
CA ILE A 33 -17.55 1.15 10.00
C ILE A 33 -18.36 2.17 10.83
N LYS A 34 -19.61 1.86 11.19
CA LYS A 34 -20.45 2.76 11.97
C LYS A 34 -19.87 3.01 13.35
N GLY A 35 -19.64 4.27 13.67
CA GLY A 35 -19.05 4.68 14.94
C GLY A 35 -17.55 4.39 15.08
N LEU A 36 -16.89 3.81 14.08
CA LEU A 36 -15.45 3.59 14.07
C LEU A 36 -14.72 4.92 14.22
N LYS A 37 -13.87 5.03 15.25
CA LYS A 37 -13.02 6.21 15.43
C LYS A 37 -11.74 6.02 14.60
N ILE A 38 -11.69 6.65 13.45
CA ILE A 38 -10.59 6.52 12.51
C ILE A 38 -9.88 7.85 12.27
N ARG A 39 -8.56 7.81 12.22
CA ARG A 39 -7.77 8.89 11.65
C ARG A 39 -7.45 8.54 10.18
N ILE A 40 -8.00 9.32 9.30
CA ILE A 40 -7.75 9.27 7.85
C ILE A 40 -7.97 10.68 7.29
N PRO A 41 -7.03 11.26 6.52
CA PRO A 41 -7.13 12.62 6.01
C PRO A 41 -7.92 12.72 4.71
N GLY A 42 -8.26 13.96 4.33
CA GLY A 42 -8.81 14.32 3.03
C GLY A 42 -10.10 13.59 2.68
N PHE A 43 -10.30 13.31 1.40
CA PHE A 43 -11.50 12.61 0.91
C PHE A 43 -11.70 11.22 1.53
N GLY A 44 -10.62 10.54 1.93
CA GLY A 44 -10.74 9.29 2.67
C GLY A 44 -11.56 9.45 3.94
N GLY A 45 -11.32 10.54 4.68
CA GLY A 45 -12.11 10.89 5.87
C GLY A 45 -13.58 11.14 5.55
N GLU A 46 -13.87 11.91 4.51
CA GLU A 46 -15.24 12.19 4.09
C GLU A 46 -16.00 10.93 3.67
N ILE A 47 -15.31 10.02 2.98
CA ILE A 47 -15.87 8.73 2.56
C ILE A 47 -16.26 7.88 3.77
N TYR A 48 -15.36 7.75 4.74
CA TYR A 48 -15.65 7.01 5.97
C TYR A 48 -16.74 7.69 6.80
N ALA A 49 -16.75 9.03 6.88
CA ALA A 49 -17.82 9.78 7.54
C ALA A 49 -19.19 9.52 6.92
N LYS A 50 -19.27 9.44 5.59
CA LYS A 50 -20.51 9.12 4.85
C LYS A 50 -21.03 7.71 5.19
N LEU A 51 -20.15 6.79 5.59
CA LEU A 51 -20.49 5.45 6.07
C LEU A 51 -20.76 5.40 7.59
N GLY A 52 -20.69 6.53 8.28
CA GLY A 52 -21.00 6.64 9.71
C GLY A 52 -19.83 6.52 10.66
N ALA A 53 -18.59 6.59 10.17
CA ALA A 53 -17.39 6.62 11.02
C ALA A 53 -17.21 8.00 11.69
N ASN A 54 -16.50 8.02 12.81
CA ASN A 54 -16.07 9.22 13.52
C ASN A 54 -14.64 9.58 13.12
N ILE A 55 -14.49 10.63 12.32
CA ILE A 55 -13.21 11.04 11.76
C ILE A 55 -12.41 11.89 12.76
N ASN A 56 -11.14 11.61 12.88
CA ASN A 56 -10.21 12.35 13.72
C ASN A 56 -9.05 12.91 12.89
N THR A 57 -8.61 14.12 13.23
CA THR A 57 -7.49 14.83 12.58
C THR A 57 -6.33 15.03 13.55
N ILE A 58 -5.92 13.94 14.20
CA ILE A 58 -4.84 13.95 15.19
C ILE A 58 -3.50 14.15 14.48
N PRO A 59 -2.59 15.02 15.00
CA PRO A 59 -1.26 15.19 14.48
C PRO A 59 -0.44 13.90 14.50
N THR A 60 0.47 13.74 13.52
CA THR A 60 1.27 12.50 13.34
C THR A 60 1.98 12.04 14.61
N GLY A 61 2.58 12.97 15.36
CA GLY A 61 3.33 12.64 16.58
C GLY A 61 2.48 12.08 17.72
N GLU A 62 1.16 12.23 17.66
CA GLU A 62 0.21 11.78 18.68
C GLU A 62 -0.51 10.48 18.30
N LEU A 63 -0.37 10.01 17.05
CA LEU A 63 -1.15 8.89 16.51
C LEU A 63 -0.93 7.58 17.28
N TYR A 64 0.32 7.26 17.61
CA TYR A 64 0.64 6.06 18.37
C TYR A 64 -0.10 6.04 19.71
N MET A 65 0.04 7.11 20.49
CA MET A 65 -0.61 7.23 21.80
C MET A 65 -2.14 7.22 21.69
N ALA A 66 -2.69 7.91 20.71
CA ALA A 66 -4.13 7.95 20.47
C ALA A 66 -4.69 6.56 20.15
N LEU A 67 -3.95 5.77 19.33
CA LEU A 67 -4.31 4.40 19.00
C LEU A 67 -4.15 3.47 20.21
N GLU A 68 -3.04 3.59 20.95
CA GLU A 68 -2.76 2.80 22.16
C GLU A 68 -3.84 2.99 23.23
N MET A 69 -4.15 4.24 23.54
CA MET A 69 -5.15 4.60 24.56
C MET A 69 -6.62 4.39 24.11
N GLY A 70 -6.86 4.11 22.83
CA GLY A 70 -8.21 3.91 22.29
C GLY A 70 -8.99 5.20 22.06
N THR A 71 -8.31 6.35 21.99
CA THR A 71 -8.89 7.61 21.49
C THR A 71 -9.34 7.44 20.06
N ILE A 72 -8.56 6.68 19.26
CA ILE A 72 -8.95 6.17 17.95
C ILE A 72 -8.90 4.63 17.93
N ASP A 73 -9.70 4.01 17.08
CA ASP A 73 -9.75 2.57 16.90
C ASP A 73 -8.92 2.11 15.69
N SER A 74 -8.64 3.05 14.79
CA SER A 74 -7.90 2.78 13.56
C SER A 74 -7.17 4.03 13.04
N VAL A 75 -6.12 3.79 12.26
CA VAL A 75 -5.33 4.82 11.59
C VAL A 75 -4.97 4.35 10.20
N GLU A 76 -5.24 5.18 9.23
CA GLU A 76 -4.67 5.09 7.89
C GLU A 76 -3.44 6.00 7.83
N TRP A 77 -2.35 5.48 7.23
CA TRP A 77 -1.11 6.25 7.11
C TRP A 77 -0.52 6.13 5.71
N VAL A 78 0.34 5.15 5.44
CA VAL A 78 0.92 4.98 4.11
C VAL A 78 1.09 3.50 3.76
N SER A 79 2.18 2.88 4.23
CA SER A 79 2.60 1.54 3.82
C SER A 79 3.64 0.99 4.80
N PRO A 80 4.03 -0.30 4.72
CA PRO A 80 4.83 -0.95 5.76
C PRO A 80 6.07 -0.17 6.20
N ALA A 81 6.83 0.42 5.26
CA ALA A 81 8.07 1.14 5.60
C ALA A 81 7.82 2.38 6.47
N TYR A 82 6.70 3.07 6.26
CA TYR A 82 6.35 4.28 7.00
C TYR A 82 5.59 3.94 8.28
N ASP A 83 4.68 2.98 8.21
CA ASP A 83 3.79 2.61 9.30
C ASP A 83 4.56 1.94 10.46
N MET A 84 5.53 1.08 10.13
CA MET A 84 6.39 0.43 11.11
C MET A 84 7.23 1.43 11.90
N ALA A 85 7.70 2.51 11.25
CA ALA A 85 8.46 3.57 11.91
C ALA A 85 7.63 4.30 12.99
N LEU A 86 6.30 4.35 12.83
CA LEU A 86 5.37 4.93 13.80
C LEU A 86 4.89 3.94 14.85
N GLY A 87 5.20 2.65 14.69
CA GLY A 87 4.94 1.63 15.71
C GLY A 87 3.51 1.09 15.77
N PHE A 88 2.65 1.37 14.80
CA PHE A 88 1.23 0.98 14.82
C PHE A 88 1.00 -0.52 14.98
N HIS A 89 1.89 -1.36 14.43
CA HIS A 89 1.89 -2.81 14.55
C HIS A 89 1.95 -3.32 16.00
N LYS A 90 2.41 -2.50 16.95
CA LYS A 90 2.49 -2.86 18.38
C LYS A 90 1.14 -2.74 19.09
N VAL A 91 0.26 -1.87 18.58
CA VAL A 91 -0.99 -1.48 19.26
C VAL A 91 -2.25 -1.79 18.46
N ALA A 92 -2.11 -2.20 17.18
CA ALA A 92 -3.19 -2.65 16.31
C ALA A 92 -2.79 -3.96 15.61
N LYS A 93 -3.72 -4.92 15.56
CA LYS A 93 -3.41 -6.28 15.06
C LYS A 93 -3.84 -6.51 13.61
N TYR A 94 -4.78 -5.73 13.10
CA TYR A 94 -5.32 -5.92 11.76
C TYR A 94 -4.77 -4.86 10.81
N TYR A 95 -4.12 -5.30 9.75
CA TYR A 95 -3.52 -4.45 8.73
C TYR A 95 -4.22 -4.71 7.41
N TYR A 96 -4.99 -3.74 6.94
CA TYR A 96 -5.82 -3.91 5.76
C TYR A 96 -5.11 -3.50 4.48
N THR A 97 -5.36 -4.26 3.40
CA THR A 97 -4.88 -3.91 2.05
C THR A 97 -5.53 -2.63 1.55
N GLY A 98 -4.84 -1.96 0.62
CA GLY A 98 -5.28 -0.65 0.12
C GLY A 98 -6.53 -0.72 -0.74
N TRP A 99 -7.34 0.32 -0.64
CA TRP A 99 -8.56 0.49 -1.44
C TRP A 99 -8.66 1.90 -2.07
N GLN A 100 -8.04 2.92 -1.43
CA GLN A 100 -8.22 4.33 -1.74
C GLN A 100 -7.15 4.90 -2.68
N GLU A 101 -5.89 4.68 -2.36
CA GLU A 101 -4.76 5.35 -3.00
C GLU A 101 -3.75 4.35 -3.59
N PRO A 102 -3.69 4.24 -4.92
CA PRO A 102 -2.64 3.46 -5.55
C PRO A 102 -1.26 4.11 -5.40
N MET A 103 -1.23 5.43 -5.14
CA MET A 103 -0.03 6.20 -4.81
C MET A 103 -0.40 7.58 -4.28
N GLY A 104 0.41 8.12 -3.38
CA GLY A 104 0.37 9.52 -2.97
C GLY A 104 1.49 10.28 -3.67
N ASP A 105 1.15 11.29 -4.49
CA ASP A 105 2.13 12.11 -5.19
C ASP A 105 2.71 13.18 -4.27
N CYS A 106 4.05 13.22 -4.19
CA CYS A 106 4.78 14.26 -3.50
C CYS A 106 5.19 15.36 -4.47
N GLN A 107 4.85 16.60 -4.13
CA GLN A 107 5.18 17.75 -4.96
C GLN A 107 6.07 18.74 -4.21
N LEU A 108 7.11 19.24 -4.90
CA LEU A 108 7.89 20.36 -4.45
C LEU A 108 7.20 21.66 -4.93
N LEU A 109 6.75 22.48 -3.98
CA LEU A 109 6.16 23.77 -4.23
C LEU A 109 7.22 24.86 -4.05
N VAL A 110 7.52 25.60 -5.10
CA VAL A 110 8.51 26.68 -5.09
C VAL A 110 7.82 28.02 -5.38
N ASN A 111 8.13 29.04 -4.59
CA ASN A 111 7.66 30.39 -4.88
C ASN A 111 8.21 30.84 -6.24
N GLN A 112 7.33 31.20 -7.18
CA GLN A 112 7.69 31.51 -8.55
C GLN A 112 8.66 32.70 -8.64
N LYS A 113 8.41 33.76 -7.87
CA LYS A 113 9.30 34.96 -7.87
C LYS A 113 10.66 34.64 -7.26
N ALA A 114 10.76 33.72 -6.34
CA ALA A 114 12.04 33.29 -5.80
C ALA A 114 12.80 32.42 -6.81
N LEU A 115 12.11 31.53 -7.52
CA LEU A 115 12.69 30.71 -8.58
C LEU A 115 13.23 31.59 -9.73
N GLU A 116 12.48 32.60 -10.17
CA GLU A 116 12.86 33.52 -11.24
C GLU A 116 14.10 34.41 -10.93
N LYS A 117 14.43 34.52 -9.64
CA LYS A 117 15.68 35.23 -9.23
C LYS A 117 16.93 34.36 -9.40
N LEU A 118 16.77 33.08 -9.56
CA LEU A 118 17.90 32.17 -9.81
C LEU A 118 18.33 32.30 -11.28
N PRO A 119 19.64 32.20 -11.57
CA PRO A 119 20.13 31.95 -12.92
C PRO A 119 19.47 30.74 -13.58
N ALA A 120 19.36 30.77 -14.91
CA ALA A 120 18.63 29.73 -15.65
C ALA A 120 19.21 28.32 -15.46
N ASP A 121 20.51 28.20 -15.30
CA ASP A 121 21.21 26.93 -15.00
C ASP A 121 20.81 26.38 -13.63
N LEU A 122 20.69 27.24 -12.61
CA LEU A 122 20.24 26.80 -11.28
C LEU A 122 18.76 26.41 -11.28
N GLN A 123 17.90 27.06 -12.07
CA GLN A 123 16.51 26.65 -12.26
C GLN A 123 16.45 25.27 -12.90
N ALA A 124 17.25 24.99 -13.92
CA ALA A 124 17.33 23.69 -14.58
C ALA A 124 17.86 22.59 -13.64
N ILE A 125 18.87 22.91 -12.82
CA ILE A 125 19.40 21.99 -11.80
C ILE A 125 18.33 21.64 -10.76
N LEU A 126 17.56 22.62 -10.29
CA LEU A 126 16.48 22.38 -9.34
C LEU A 126 15.41 21.42 -9.92
N GLU A 127 15.00 21.66 -11.17
CA GLU A 127 14.05 20.80 -11.86
C GLU A 127 14.59 19.37 -12.04
N ALA A 128 15.83 19.23 -12.49
CA ALA A 128 16.48 17.94 -12.64
C ALA A 128 16.62 17.19 -11.30
N ALA A 129 17.02 17.90 -10.24
CA ALA A 129 17.14 17.34 -8.90
C ALA A 129 15.78 16.88 -8.35
N ALA A 130 14.71 17.62 -8.56
CA ALA A 130 13.37 17.23 -8.15
C ALA A 130 12.92 15.94 -8.87
N ARG A 131 13.14 15.84 -10.17
CA ARG A 131 12.82 14.61 -10.94
C ARG A 131 13.62 13.40 -10.45
N LEU A 132 14.94 13.57 -10.28
CA LEU A 132 15.81 12.50 -9.79
C LEU A 132 15.42 12.05 -8.37
N ALA A 133 15.08 12.99 -7.50
CA ALA A 133 14.57 12.69 -6.17
C ALA A 133 13.28 11.87 -6.25
N GLY A 134 12.38 12.19 -7.19
CA GLY A 134 11.15 11.47 -7.43
C GLY A 134 11.35 10.01 -7.84
N GLU A 135 12.23 9.79 -8.82
CA GLU A 135 12.56 8.43 -9.28
C GLU A 135 13.20 7.59 -8.16
N ASN A 136 14.15 8.18 -7.43
CA ASN A 136 14.80 7.51 -6.31
C ASN A 136 13.82 7.21 -5.17
N PHE A 137 12.89 8.12 -4.88
CA PHE A 137 11.89 7.95 -3.83
C PHE A 137 10.96 6.77 -4.14
N GLN A 138 10.48 6.67 -5.37
CA GLN A 138 9.59 5.59 -5.79
C GLN A 138 10.29 4.22 -5.77
N ASN A 139 11.49 4.15 -6.36
CA ASN A 139 12.25 2.89 -6.42
C ASN A 139 12.66 2.41 -5.03
N LYS A 140 13.16 3.31 -4.19
CA LYS A 140 13.52 3.01 -2.81
C LYS A 140 12.29 2.64 -1.97
N GLY A 141 11.18 3.34 -2.17
CA GLY A 141 9.92 3.07 -1.48
C GLY A 141 9.41 1.65 -1.72
N PHE A 142 9.44 1.17 -2.97
CA PHE A 142 9.06 -0.20 -3.28
C PHE A 142 9.97 -1.23 -2.59
N TYR A 143 11.29 -1.04 -2.69
CA TYR A 143 12.26 -1.92 -2.04
C TYR A 143 12.09 -1.96 -0.51
N GLU A 144 12.00 -0.80 0.14
CA GLU A 144 11.85 -0.70 1.59
C GLU A 144 10.51 -1.31 2.06
N ASN A 145 9.43 -1.10 1.34
CA ASN A 145 8.15 -1.72 1.69
C ASN A 145 8.23 -3.25 1.63
N ALA A 146 8.85 -3.81 0.60
CA ALA A 146 9.02 -5.26 0.49
C ALA A 146 9.92 -5.83 1.60
N ARG A 147 11.02 -5.14 1.92
CA ARG A 147 11.96 -5.52 2.99
C ARG A 147 11.28 -5.47 4.36
N ILE A 148 10.64 -4.33 4.68
CA ILE A 148 9.95 -4.13 5.95
C ILE A 148 8.75 -5.08 6.08
N TRP A 149 8.04 -5.36 5.00
CA TRP A 149 6.99 -6.38 5.00
C TRP A 149 7.52 -7.75 5.41
N ALA A 150 8.68 -8.17 4.91
CA ALA A 150 9.31 -9.42 5.30
C ALA A 150 9.69 -9.42 6.79
N GLU A 151 10.24 -8.31 7.30
CA GLU A 151 10.56 -8.14 8.71
C GLU A 151 9.30 -8.17 9.60
N LEU A 152 8.23 -7.48 9.19
CA LEU A 152 6.96 -7.47 9.91
C LEU A 152 6.43 -8.89 10.10
N LYS A 153 6.40 -9.69 9.03
CA LYS A 153 5.95 -11.09 9.11
C LYS A 153 6.80 -11.93 10.05
N ALA A 154 8.11 -11.72 10.05
CA ALA A 154 9.03 -12.52 10.86
C ALA A 154 9.00 -12.14 12.35
N GLN A 155 8.90 -10.85 12.66
CA GLN A 155 9.02 -10.35 14.03
C GLN A 155 7.67 -10.18 14.73
N PHE A 156 6.59 -9.98 13.99
CA PHE A 156 5.25 -9.72 14.52
C PHE A 156 4.21 -10.66 13.89
N PRO A 157 4.31 -11.98 14.14
CA PRO A 157 3.43 -12.98 13.53
C PRO A 157 1.96 -12.84 13.95
N ASP A 158 1.68 -12.11 15.02
CA ASP A 158 0.31 -11.81 15.49
C ASP A 158 -0.40 -10.74 14.62
N VAL A 159 0.33 -10.00 13.80
CA VAL A 159 -0.25 -9.05 12.85
C VAL A 159 -0.98 -9.80 11.75
N GLN A 160 -2.24 -9.47 11.59
CA GLN A 160 -3.12 -10.11 10.62
C GLN A 160 -3.38 -9.18 9.44
N VAL A 161 -2.81 -9.50 8.28
CA VAL A 161 -3.16 -8.81 7.05
C VAL A 161 -4.50 -9.32 6.55
N ARG A 162 -5.36 -8.39 6.14
CA ARG A 162 -6.73 -8.65 5.69
C ARG A 162 -7.06 -7.83 4.46
N ASP A 163 -7.87 -8.40 3.61
CA ASP A 163 -8.65 -7.64 2.63
C ASP A 163 -9.92 -7.12 3.29
N PHE A 164 -10.38 -5.95 2.87
CA PHE A 164 -11.71 -5.52 3.28
C PHE A 164 -12.77 -6.43 2.66
N PRO A 165 -13.85 -6.75 3.40
CA PRO A 165 -15.00 -7.46 2.85
C PRO A 165 -15.57 -6.78 1.60
N ALA A 166 -16.14 -7.58 0.70
CA ALA A 166 -16.62 -7.10 -0.58
C ALA A 166 -17.74 -6.03 -0.45
N ASP A 167 -18.59 -6.16 0.57
CA ASP A 167 -19.64 -5.18 0.88
C ASP A 167 -19.05 -3.85 1.36
N VAL A 168 -17.97 -3.88 2.16
CA VAL A 168 -17.23 -2.69 2.59
C VAL A 168 -16.61 -1.99 1.38
N ILE A 169 -15.89 -2.72 0.51
CA ILE A 169 -15.31 -2.15 -0.71
C ILE A 169 -16.38 -1.56 -1.61
N ALA A 170 -17.52 -2.23 -1.77
CA ALA A 170 -18.63 -1.71 -2.56
C ALA A 170 -19.20 -0.41 -1.97
N ALA A 171 -19.38 -0.34 -0.64
CA ALA A 171 -19.87 0.84 0.04
C ALA A 171 -18.88 2.01 -0.04
N LEU A 172 -17.58 1.77 0.19
CA LEU A 172 -16.52 2.77 0.06
C LEU A 172 -16.47 3.33 -1.36
N LYS A 173 -16.50 2.47 -2.37
CA LYS A 173 -16.49 2.86 -3.78
C LYS A 173 -17.72 3.70 -4.17
N LYS A 174 -18.90 3.32 -3.66
CA LYS A 174 -20.14 4.08 -3.88
C LYS A 174 -20.02 5.47 -3.26
N ALA A 175 -19.65 5.56 -1.98
CA ALA A 175 -19.46 6.83 -1.28
C ALA A 175 -18.42 7.72 -1.95
N THR A 176 -17.30 7.13 -2.44
CA THR A 176 -16.28 7.85 -3.21
C THR A 176 -16.87 8.53 -4.44
N ASN A 177 -17.61 7.78 -5.28
CA ASN A 177 -18.17 8.35 -6.48
C ASN A 177 -19.18 9.47 -6.17
N GLU A 178 -20.04 9.28 -5.16
CA GLU A 178 -21.00 10.29 -4.74
C GLU A 178 -20.32 11.59 -4.29
N ILE A 179 -19.28 11.50 -3.44
CA ILE A 179 -18.53 12.68 -2.97
C ILE A 179 -17.85 13.40 -4.14
N LEU A 180 -17.17 12.65 -5.01
CA LEU A 180 -16.49 13.24 -6.17
C LEU A 180 -17.48 13.92 -7.13
N ASP A 181 -18.66 13.35 -7.34
CA ASP A 181 -19.70 13.95 -8.18
C ASP A 181 -20.32 15.20 -7.51
N GLU A 182 -20.52 15.17 -6.19
CA GLU A 182 -20.98 16.32 -5.41
C GLU A 182 -19.98 17.49 -5.47
N GLU A 183 -18.66 17.22 -5.36
CA GLU A 183 -17.63 18.26 -5.47
C GLU A 183 -17.49 18.78 -6.91
N ALA A 184 -17.58 17.91 -7.91
CA ALA A 184 -17.57 18.30 -9.32
C ALA A 184 -18.75 19.21 -9.70
N ALA A 185 -19.89 19.04 -9.03
CA ALA A 185 -21.05 19.91 -9.23
C ALA A 185 -20.86 21.33 -8.67
N LYS A 186 -19.97 21.49 -7.67
CA LYS A 186 -19.71 22.78 -7.01
C LYS A 186 -18.57 23.56 -7.65
N ASP A 187 -17.55 22.90 -8.17
CA ASP A 187 -16.32 23.50 -8.70
C ASP A 187 -16.04 23.06 -10.14
N PRO A 188 -16.14 23.97 -11.13
CA PRO A 188 -15.83 23.65 -12.53
C PRO A 188 -14.41 23.16 -12.78
N MET A 189 -13.41 23.66 -12.02
CA MET A 189 -12.03 23.21 -12.16
C MET A 189 -11.86 21.79 -11.60
N PHE A 190 -12.50 21.49 -10.48
CA PHE A 190 -12.55 20.13 -9.94
C PHE A 190 -13.18 19.17 -10.95
N LYS A 191 -14.30 19.58 -11.56
CA LYS A 191 -14.98 18.79 -12.60
C LYS A 191 -14.07 18.49 -13.78
N GLU A 192 -13.38 19.49 -14.32
CA GLU A 192 -12.46 19.33 -15.46
C GLU A 192 -11.35 18.31 -15.13
N ILE A 193 -10.77 18.43 -13.94
CA ILE A 193 -9.72 17.52 -13.48
C ILE A 193 -10.26 16.10 -13.32
N LEU A 194 -11.42 15.94 -12.68
CA LEU A 194 -12.06 14.64 -12.45
C LEU A 194 -12.43 13.96 -13.76
N ASP A 195 -12.98 14.69 -14.71
CA ASP A 195 -13.34 14.16 -16.03
C ASP A 195 -12.10 13.67 -16.79
N SER A 196 -11.00 14.43 -16.74
CA SER A 196 -9.72 14.03 -17.32
C SER A 196 -9.16 12.76 -16.66
N GLN A 197 -9.19 12.69 -15.32
CA GLN A 197 -8.75 11.50 -14.58
C GLN A 197 -9.62 10.27 -14.90
N ARG A 198 -10.94 10.42 -14.94
CA ARG A 198 -11.86 9.33 -15.28
C ARG A 198 -11.67 8.80 -16.69
N ALA A 199 -11.42 9.70 -17.67
CA ALA A 199 -11.11 9.33 -19.04
C ALA A 199 -9.81 8.51 -19.11
N PHE A 200 -8.75 8.96 -18.45
CA PHE A 200 -7.48 8.24 -18.39
C PHE A 200 -7.59 6.92 -17.62
N LEU A 201 -8.32 6.90 -16.52
CA LEU A 201 -8.52 5.70 -15.70
C LEU A 201 -9.12 4.53 -16.51
N LYS A 202 -10.03 4.84 -17.42
CA LYS A 202 -10.61 3.82 -18.33
C LYS A 202 -9.53 3.14 -19.17
N ILE A 203 -8.68 3.93 -19.82
CA ILE A 203 -7.60 3.42 -20.69
C ILE A 203 -6.53 2.73 -19.84
N GLY A 204 -6.14 3.33 -18.73
CA GLY A 204 -5.15 2.78 -17.81
C GLY A 204 -5.55 1.41 -17.23
N ARG A 205 -6.83 1.21 -16.92
CA ARG A 205 -7.33 -0.10 -16.46
C ARG A 205 -7.31 -1.17 -17.56
N GLU A 206 -7.64 -0.81 -18.78
CA GLU A 206 -7.53 -1.72 -19.92
C GLU A 206 -6.07 -2.16 -20.14
N TRP A 207 -5.14 -1.21 -20.08
CA TRP A 207 -3.70 -1.51 -20.17
C TRP A 207 -3.21 -2.38 -19.00
N ASN A 208 -3.52 -2.02 -17.77
CA ASN A 208 -3.10 -2.80 -16.59
C ASN A 208 -3.60 -4.25 -16.64
N LYS A 209 -4.82 -4.47 -17.15
CA LYS A 209 -5.38 -5.81 -17.27
C LYS A 209 -4.54 -6.72 -18.16
N ILE A 210 -4.06 -6.20 -19.31
CA ILE A 210 -3.31 -6.98 -20.29
C ILE A 210 -1.78 -6.92 -20.07
N SER A 211 -1.30 -6.09 -19.16
CA SER A 211 0.11 -5.93 -18.82
C SER A 211 0.41 -6.47 -17.42
N THR A 212 0.38 -5.61 -16.41
CA THR A 212 0.81 -5.94 -15.03
C THR A 212 0.01 -7.10 -14.44
N VAL A 213 -1.33 -7.04 -14.53
CA VAL A 213 -2.19 -8.09 -13.97
C VAL A 213 -2.01 -9.42 -14.71
N ALA A 214 -1.94 -9.38 -16.05
CA ALA A 214 -1.68 -10.58 -16.85
C ALA A 214 -0.30 -11.18 -16.53
N TYR A 215 0.74 -10.34 -16.42
CA TYR A 215 2.08 -10.80 -16.04
C TYR A 215 2.07 -11.48 -14.66
N ILE A 216 1.49 -10.83 -13.65
CA ILE A 216 1.40 -11.40 -12.29
C ILE A 216 0.69 -12.74 -12.32
N ASN A 217 -0.46 -12.84 -13.00
CA ASN A 217 -1.24 -14.07 -13.07
C ASN A 217 -0.55 -15.19 -13.84
N ASN A 218 0.23 -14.86 -14.88
CA ASN A 218 0.87 -15.85 -15.74
C ASN A 218 2.21 -16.36 -15.21
N VAL A 219 2.94 -15.53 -14.46
CA VAL A 219 4.36 -15.79 -14.14
C VAL A 219 4.59 -16.01 -12.64
N SER A 220 3.78 -15.42 -11.78
CA SER A 220 3.99 -15.53 -10.33
C SER A 220 3.65 -16.90 -9.72
N GLY A 221 3.02 -17.79 -10.49
CA GLY A 221 2.66 -19.13 -10.01
C GLY A 221 1.62 -19.14 -8.89
N ILE A 222 1.00 -18.00 -8.60
CA ILE A 222 -0.01 -17.80 -7.56
C ILE A 222 -1.35 -17.44 -8.25
N PRO A 223 -2.04 -18.39 -8.93
CA PRO A 223 -3.33 -18.11 -9.51
C PRO A 223 -4.33 -17.93 -8.36
N GLY A 224 -4.76 -16.68 -8.14
CA GLY A 224 -5.91 -16.38 -7.26
C GLY A 224 -5.72 -16.68 -5.78
N GLU A 225 -4.51 -16.84 -5.28
CA GLU A 225 -4.29 -16.71 -3.86
C GLU A 225 -4.61 -15.28 -3.45
N SER A 226 -5.78 -15.11 -2.86
CA SER A 226 -6.08 -13.95 -2.03
C SER A 226 -4.92 -13.81 -1.06
N ILE A 227 -4.36 -12.61 -0.94
CA ILE A 227 -3.32 -12.29 0.05
C ILE A 227 -3.90 -12.43 1.48
N ALA A 228 -5.18 -12.74 1.59
CA ALA A 228 -5.87 -13.04 2.82
C ALA A 228 -5.20 -14.23 3.51
N ASN A 229 -4.16 -13.89 4.26
CA ASN A 229 -3.62 -14.68 5.35
C ASN A 229 -2.78 -15.94 5.02
N PRO A 230 -1.51 -15.80 4.66
CA PRO A 230 -0.59 -16.93 4.83
C PRO A 230 -0.28 -17.24 6.33
N ILE A 231 -0.75 -16.41 7.27
CA ILE A 231 -0.43 -16.53 8.70
C ILE A 231 -1.47 -17.36 9.47
N SER A 232 -2.65 -17.66 8.91
CA SER A 232 -3.71 -18.38 9.64
C SER A 232 -3.81 -19.87 9.34
N ALA A 233 -2.89 -20.48 8.61
CA ALA A 233 -2.80 -21.92 8.52
C ALA A 233 -2.14 -22.48 9.78
N SER A 234 -2.88 -22.55 10.89
CA SER A 234 -2.59 -23.48 11.96
C SER A 234 -2.64 -24.89 11.36
N PRO A 235 -1.63 -25.74 11.58
CA PRO A 235 -1.75 -27.13 11.20
C PRO A 235 -2.89 -27.75 12.04
N SER A 236 -4.03 -27.93 11.42
CA SER A 236 -5.06 -28.80 11.99
C SER A 236 -4.48 -30.19 12.03
N GLY A 237 -4.10 -30.61 13.23
CA GLY A 237 -3.78 -32.01 13.54
C GLY A 237 -4.96 -32.86 13.18
N THR A 238 -4.81 -33.69 12.17
CA THR A 238 -5.58 -34.89 12.01
C THR A 238 -4.65 -36.08 12.22
N THR A 239 -4.63 -36.55 13.42
CA THR A 239 -4.34 -37.95 13.70
C THR A 239 -5.43 -38.78 13.06
N SER A 240 -5.10 -39.57 12.07
CA SER A 240 -5.80 -40.80 11.75
C SER A 240 -4.78 -41.90 11.58
N SER A 241 -4.73 -42.76 12.56
CA SER A 241 -4.27 -44.13 12.48
C SER A 241 -5.01 -44.88 11.38
N ASP A 242 -4.32 -45.62 10.54
CA ASP A 242 -4.50 -47.07 10.39
C ASP A 242 -3.60 -47.60 9.27
N SER A 243 -2.76 -48.47 9.71
CA SER A 243 -2.48 -49.88 9.35
C SER A 243 -2.24 -50.25 7.90
N ALA A 244 -1.07 -50.79 7.79
CA ALA A 244 -0.73 -52.09 7.23
C ALA A 244 -0.39 -52.25 5.74
N ASN A 245 0.79 -52.74 5.62
CA ASN A 245 1.27 -53.88 4.80
C ASN A 245 1.92 -53.61 3.44
N SER A 246 3.10 -53.96 3.48
CA SER A 246 3.92 -55.07 2.91
C SER A 246 4.72 -54.75 1.65
N GLU A 247 6.03 -54.98 1.82
CA GLU A 247 6.94 -55.75 0.93
C GLU A 247 7.15 -55.24 -0.49
N ASN A 248 8.30 -55.10 -1.04
CA ASN A 248 9.55 -55.83 -0.92
C ASN A 248 10.54 -55.30 -2.00
N HIS A 249 11.84 -55.43 -1.72
CA HIS A 249 12.96 -55.55 -2.66
C HIS A 249 13.29 -54.39 -3.62
N GLY A 250 14.46 -54.02 -3.80
CA GLY A 250 15.81 -54.51 -3.51
C GLY A 250 16.82 -53.59 -4.21
N ALA A 251 17.88 -53.48 -3.51
CA ALA A 251 19.27 -53.58 -3.88
C ALA A 251 19.91 -52.73 -4.98
N ALA A 252 20.94 -52.12 -4.50
CA ALA A 252 22.33 -52.06 -5.03
C ALA A 252 22.61 -50.96 -6.10
N SER A 253 23.53 -50.21 -5.85
CA SER A 253 24.97 -50.10 -5.76
C SER A 253 25.48 -49.05 -6.71
N ASP A 254 26.28 -48.27 -6.15
CA ASP A 254 27.71 -47.95 -6.34
C ASP A 254 28.09 -46.83 -7.29
N SER A 255 28.71 -45.91 -6.66
CA SER A 255 30.12 -45.47 -6.79
C SER A 255 30.49 -44.37 -7.79
N ASN A 256 31.28 -43.54 -7.22
CA ASN A 256 32.49 -42.85 -7.66
C ASN A 256 32.33 -41.37 -8.06
N ALA A 257 32.76 -40.45 -7.25
CA ALA A 257 34.14 -39.97 -6.97
C ALA A 257 34.86 -39.43 -8.23
N THR A 258 35.21 -38.19 -8.19
CA THR A 258 36.53 -37.56 -8.27
C THR A 258 36.42 -36.13 -8.81
N ASP A 259 36.93 -35.24 -8.01
CA ASP A 259 38.10 -34.34 -8.26
C ASP A 259 37.97 -33.38 -9.46
N GLY A 260 38.17 -32.12 -9.33
CA GLY A 260 39.11 -31.30 -8.68
C GLY A 260 39.41 -30.04 -9.49
N LYS A 261 39.87 -29.03 -8.79
CA LYS A 261 40.69 -27.88 -9.23
C LYS A 261 39.98 -26.71 -9.91
N ASN A 262 39.80 -25.58 -9.23
CA ASN A 262 40.78 -24.54 -8.89
C ASN A 262 41.46 -23.85 -10.10
N LEU A 263 41.29 -22.57 -10.16
CA LEU A 263 42.16 -21.49 -10.72
C LEU A 263 41.23 -20.30 -11.02
N GLY A 264 41.28 -19.15 -10.44
CA GLY A 264 42.46 -18.34 -10.17
C GLY A 264 42.23 -16.98 -10.78
N ALA A 265 42.09 -16.01 -9.92
CA ALA A 265 42.39 -14.58 -9.98
C ALA A 265 42.83 -13.96 -11.33
N THR A 266 42.36 -12.77 -11.61
CA THR A 266 43.07 -11.48 -11.70
C THR A 266 42.44 -10.52 -12.69
N LYS A 267 42.25 -9.41 -12.26
CA LYS A 267 42.28 -7.99 -12.58
C LYS A 267 40.92 -7.35 -12.55
#